data_33b96efc96ce7dac162b498c16b48c71
#
_entry.id   33b96efc96ce7dac162b498c16b48c71
#
_cell.length_a   1.000
_cell.length_b   1.000
_cell.length_c   1.000
_cell.angle_alpha   90.00
_cell.angle_beta   90.00
_cell.angle_gamma   90.00
#
_symmetry.space_group_name_H-M   'P 1'
#
loop_
_entity.id
_entity.type
_entity.pdbx_description
1 polymer ?
#
loop_
_entity_poly.entity_id
_entity_poly.type
_entity_poly.pdbx_seq_one_letter_code
_entity_poly.pdbx_strand_id
1 'polypeptide(L)'
;MNTYVFDQGWQKERDRLAGIESLYDSYSTRCLTGLGVGEGWHCLEVGFGSGGVALWLAGRVGSTGRVLATDLDPRFLDGHGRANLDIRKHDIATDPLEEAAFDLAHARAVLDHLPDRQRALERMISAVRPGGWLVLEAGDFGGVMAAALAHYVDPPGHAALYERAIRAAAAVLAAAGGDANFGARLVGMFTDAGLVNIAAEAHVPWWRAGPRTGSPGPWSISPSTWCAPGWSPPATSSRSLP
;
A
#
# COMPACT_ATOMS: atom_id res chain seq x y z
N MET A 1 -9.24 -20.37 8.35
CA MET A 1 -9.52 -20.45 6.91
C MET A 1 -9.01 -19.16 6.30
N ASN A 2 -8.10 -19.21 5.33
CA ASN A 2 -7.61 -18.01 4.67
C ASN A 2 -8.78 -17.35 3.90
N THR A 3 -9.17 -16.13 4.28
CA THR A 3 -10.30 -15.39 3.69
C THR A 3 -9.84 -14.41 2.60
N TYR A 4 -8.55 -14.47 2.21
CA TYR A 4 -8.03 -13.62 1.14
C TYR A 4 -8.74 -13.90 -0.18
N VAL A 5 -9.24 -12.84 -0.82
CA VAL A 5 -10.15 -12.92 -1.98
C VAL A 5 -9.48 -13.48 -3.22
N PHE A 6 -8.17 -13.22 -3.38
CA PHE A 6 -7.43 -13.64 -4.56
C PHE A 6 -6.74 -14.98 -4.32
N ASP A 7 -6.91 -15.90 -5.26
CA ASP A 7 -6.21 -17.19 -5.24
C ASP A 7 -4.73 -16.96 -5.55
N GLN A 8 -3.90 -17.04 -4.50
CA GLN A 8 -2.45 -16.93 -4.61
C GLN A 8 -1.82 -18.04 -5.46
N GLY A 9 -2.52 -19.17 -5.66
CA GLY A 9 -2.13 -20.23 -6.58
C GLY A 9 -2.38 -19.92 -8.06
N TRP A 10 -3.09 -18.83 -8.35
CA TRP A 10 -3.44 -18.49 -9.72
C TRP A 10 -2.20 -18.09 -10.54
N GLN A 11 -2.05 -18.67 -11.73
CA GLN A 11 -0.88 -18.45 -12.58
C GLN A 11 -0.65 -16.98 -12.98
N LYS A 12 -1.74 -16.18 -13.05
CA LYS A 12 -1.67 -14.75 -13.39
C LYS A 12 -1.55 -13.83 -12.17
N GLU A 13 -1.38 -14.38 -10.97
CA GLU A 13 -1.25 -13.56 -9.76
C GLU A 13 -0.03 -12.64 -9.83
N ARG A 14 1.09 -13.14 -10.37
CA ARG A 14 2.27 -12.31 -10.62
C ARG A 14 1.98 -11.11 -11.53
N ASP A 15 1.21 -11.33 -12.60
CA ASP A 15 0.83 -10.26 -13.54
C ASP A 15 -0.09 -9.23 -12.86
N ARG A 16 -1.01 -9.71 -12.00
CA ARG A 16 -1.89 -8.84 -11.22
C ARG A 16 -1.09 -7.97 -10.24
N LEU A 17 -0.17 -8.57 -9.49
CA LEU A 17 0.70 -7.87 -8.54
C LEU A 17 1.59 -6.86 -9.26
N ALA A 18 2.22 -7.24 -10.37
CA ALA A 18 3.03 -6.34 -11.18
C ALA A 18 2.20 -5.15 -11.73
N GLY A 19 0.92 -5.39 -12.06
CA GLY A 19 -0.01 -4.33 -12.44
C GLY A 19 -0.25 -3.32 -11.31
N ILE A 20 -0.44 -3.78 -10.07
CA ILE A 20 -0.59 -2.94 -8.89
C ILE A 20 0.69 -2.14 -8.64
N GLU A 21 1.85 -2.78 -8.67
CA GLU A 21 3.16 -2.13 -8.49
C GLU A 21 3.36 -1.02 -9.52
N SER A 22 3.10 -1.30 -10.79
CA SER A 22 3.25 -0.31 -11.86
C SER A 22 2.37 0.92 -11.68
N LEU A 23 1.22 0.79 -11.01
CA LEU A 23 0.29 1.88 -10.75
C LEU A 23 0.66 2.70 -9.51
N TYR A 24 1.20 2.07 -8.48
CA TYR A 24 1.27 2.68 -7.14
C TYR A 24 2.68 2.82 -6.58
N ASP A 25 3.69 2.05 -7.03
CA ASP A 25 5.03 2.09 -6.42
C ASP A 25 5.68 3.47 -6.44
N SER A 26 5.52 4.21 -7.54
CA SER A 26 6.07 5.56 -7.64
C SER A 26 5.43 6.51 -6.61
N TYR A 27 4.16 6.30 -6.29
CA TYR A 27 3.44 7.06 -5.28
C TYR A 27 3.90 6.66 -3.88
N SER A 28 3.90 5.35 -3.55
CA SER A 28 4.37 4.83 -2.27
C SER A 28 5.79 5.31 -1.96
N THR A 29 6.72 5.13 -2.90
CA THR A 29 8.12 5.52 -2.71
C THR A 29 8.31 7.03 -2.58
N ARG A 30 7.48 7.85 -3.24
CA ARG A 30 7.47 9.31 -3.06
C ARG A 30 7.03 9.68 -1.64
N CYS A 31 5.94 9.09 -1.13
CA CYS A 31 5.45 9.31 0.22
C CYS A 31 6.51 8.92 1.26
N LEU A 32 7.07 7.72 1.14
CA LEU A 32 8.09 7.21 2.05
C LEU A 32 9.38 8.04 2.01
N THR A 33 9.78 8.55 0.83
CA THR A 33 10.89 9.50 0.69
C THR A 33 10.60 10.80 1.43
N GLY A 34 9.37 11.31 1.32
CA GLY A 34 8.92 12.53 2.00
C GLY A 34 8.97 12.44 3.53
N LEU A 35 8.80 11.24 4.08
CA LEU A 35 8.95 10.97 5.52
C LEU A 35 10.40 10.87 5.97
N GLY A 36 11.37 10.91 5.06
CA GLY A 36 12.78 10.85 5.38
C GLY A 36 13.34 9.44 5.54
N VAL A 37 12.64 8.40 5.06
CA VAL A 37 13.17 7.03 5.07
C VAL A 37 14.59 7.02 4.51
N GLY A 38 15.56 6.52 5.27
CA GLY A 38 16.96 6.63 4.93
C GLY A 38 17.83 5.58 5.59
N GLU A 39 19.13 5.78 5.44
CA GLU A 39 20.15 4.84 5.91
C GLU A 39 20.02 4.53 7.40
N GLY A 40 20.16 3.27 7.77
CA GLY A 40 20.09 2.77 9.13
C GLY A 40 18.67 2.51 9.66
N TRP A 41 17.61 2.86 8.92
CA TRP A 41 16.24 2.60 9.38
C TRP A 41 15.91 1.11 9.39
N HIS A 42 15.14 0.72 10.40
CA HIS A 42 14.50 -0.59 10.46
C HIS A 42 13.05 -0.45 9.99
N CYS A 43 12.70 -1.10 8.91
CA CYS A 43 11.39 -0.99 8.28
C CYS A 43 10.65 -2.33 8.28
N LEU A 44 9.35 -2.27 8.53
CA LEU A 44 8.41 -3.38 8.35
C LEU A 44 7.56 -3.12 7.11
N GLU A 45 7.55 -4.05 6.19
CA GLU A 45 6.65 -4.09 5.04
C GLU A 45 5.67 -5.24 5.20
N VAL A 46 4.38 -4.96 5.29
CA VAL A 46 3.31 -5.95 5.49
C VAL A 46 2.55 -6.16 4.19
N GLY A 47 2.48 -7.42 3.73
CA GLY A 47 1.81 -7.78 2.48
C GLY A 47 2.58 -7.28 1.26
N PHE A 48 3.85 -7.67 1.16
CA PHE A 48 4.78 -7.13 0.16
C PHE A 48 4.41 -7.47 -1.31
N GLY A 49 3.51 -8.41 -1.55
CA GLY A 49 3.10 -8.82 -2.91
C GLY A 49 4.27 -9.38 -3.72
N SER A 50 4.64 -8.74 -4.84
CA SER A 50 5.83 -9.10 -5.61
C SER A 50 7.10 -8.36 -5.18
N GLY A 51 7.02 -7.46 -4.19
CA GLY A 51 8.16 -6.96 -3.44
C GLY A 51 8.72 -5.61 -3.89
N GLY A 52 8.04 -4.86 -4.76
CA GLY A 52 8.52 -3.58 -5.27
C GLY A 52 8.90 -2.60 -4.15
N VAL A 53 8.00 -2.36 -3.18
CA VAL A 53 8.27 -1.47 -2.04
C VAL A 53 9.34 -2.07 -1.10
N ALA A 54 9.28 -3.37 -0.79
CA ALA A 54 10.25 -4.03 0.08
C ALA A 54 11.69 -3.92 -0.47
N LEU A 55 11.87 -4.15 -1.77
CA LEU A 55 13.16 -4.02 -2.45
C LEU A 55 13.64 -2.58 -2.49
N TRP A 56 12.72 -1.61 -2.69
CA TRP A 56 13.04 -0.19 -2.64
C TRP A 56 13.49 0.22 -1.24
N LEU A 57 12.74 -0.20 -0.19
CA LEU A 57 13.10 0.04 1.21
C LEU A 57 14.48 -0.51 1.52
N ALA A 58 14.77 -1.77 1.15
CA ALA A 58 16.08 -2.39 1.37
C ALA A 58 17.22 -1.64 0.68
N GLY A 59 16.96 -1.06 -0.50
CA GLY A 59 17.93 -0.17 -1.16
C GLY A 59 18.10 1.16 -0.43
N ARG A 60 17.03 1.70 0.15
CA ARG A 60 17.01 3.01 0.78
C ARG A 60 17.64 3.04 2.16
N VAL A 61 17.42 1.98 2.96
CA VAL A 61 17.98 1.89 4.32
C VAL A 61 19.44 1.49 4.37
N GLY A 62 20.01 1.05 3.25
CA GLY A 62 21.43 0.73 3.15
C GLY A 62 21.85 -0.50 3.96
N SER A 63 23.16 -0.70 4.07
CA SER A 63 23.75 -1.87 4.75
C SER A 63 23.64 -1.81 6.29
N THR A 64 23.41 -0.66 6.84
CA THR A 64 23.24 -0.42 8.29
C THR A 64 21.78 -0.50 8.74
N GLY A 65 20.85 -0.44 7.79
CA GLY A 65 19.42 -0.62 8.02
C GLY A 65 18.96 -2.05 7.76
N ARG A 66 17.69 -2.30 8.06
CA ARG A 66 17.07 -3.62 7.90
C ARG A 66 15.62 -3.49 7.45
N VAL A 67 15.16 -4.40 6.61
CA VAL A 67 13.75 -4.53 6.23
C VAL A 67 13.27 -5.91 6.60
N LEU A 68 12.17 -5.99 7.33
CA LEU A 68 11.37 -7.19 7.48
C LEU A 68 10.19 -7.08 6.53
N ALA A 69 10.12 -7.94 5.53
CA ALA A 69 9.01 -8.04 4.59
C ALA A 69 8.18 -9.29 4.89
N THR A 70 6.89 -9.10 5.11
CA THR A 70 5.97 -10.16 5.49
C THR A 70 4.84 -10.34 4.49
N ASP A 71 4.47 -11.58 4.20
CA ASP A 71 3.33 -11.92 3.36
C ASP A 71 2.78 -13.30 3.75
N LEU A 72 1.55 -13.58 3.37
CA LEU A 72 0.95 -14.91 3.49
C LEU A 72 1.63 -15.91 2.55
N ASP A 73 2.11 -15.45 1.40
CA ASP A 73 2.78 -16.23 0.40
C ASP A 73 4.09 -15.57 -0.08
N PRO A 74 5.23 -15.88 0.52
CA PRO A 74 6.50 -15.18 0.26
C PRO A 74 7.17 -15.57 -1.07
N ARG A 75 6.68 -16.54 -1.82
CA ARG A 75 7.35 -17.10 -3.02
C ARG A 75 7.70 -16.09 -4.12
N PHE A 76 7.02 -14.94 -4.16
CA PHE A 76 7.27 -13.95 -5.23
C PHE A 76 8.51 -13.10 -5.00
N LEU A 77 9.05 -13.11 -3.78
CA LEU A 77 10.26 -12.37 -3.41
C LEU A 77 11.42 -13.27 -3.01
N ASP A 78 11.26 -14.59 -3.09
CA ASP A 78 12.32 -15.55 -2.79
C ASP A 78 13.55 -15.34 -3.71
N GLY A 79 14.75 -15.47 -3.14
CA GLY A 79 16.01 -15.39 -3.90
C GLY A 79 16.45 -13.98 -4.30
N HIS A 80 15.92 -12.92 -3.66
CA HIS A 80 16.25 -11.52 -3.97
C HIS A 80 17.71 -11.11 -3.74
N GLY A 81 18.50 -11.89 -2.98
CA GLY A 81 19.94 -11.72 -2.78
C GLY A 81 20.39 -10.51 -1.93
N ARG A 82 19.49 -9.85 -1.20
CA ARG A 82 19.81 -8.70 -0.34
C ARG A 82 20.01 -9.13 1.10
N ALA A 83 21.18 -8.86 1.68
CA ALA A 83 21.51 -9.26 3.05
C ALA A 83 20.73 -8.49 4.14
N ASN A 84 20.21 -7.31 3.82
CA ASN A 84 19.46 -6.44 4.74
C ASN A 84 17.93 -6.56 4.58
N LEU A 85 17.44 -7.55 3.81
CA LEU A 85 16.03 -7.83 3.61
C LEU A 85 15.71 -9.24 4.11
N ASP A 86 14.95 -9.32 5.18
CA ASP A 86 14.42 -10.56 5.75
C ASP A 86 12.99 -10.78 5.25
N ILE A 87 12.73 -11.95 4.64
CA ILE A 87 11.41 -12.32 4.14
C ILE A 87 10.80 -13.36 5.05
N ARG A 88 9.57 -13.11 5.48
CA ARG A 88 8.89 -14.00 6.40
C ARG A 88 7.47 -14.29 5.93
N LYS A 89 7.10 -15.58 5.92
CA LYS A 89 5.69 -15.96 5.87
C LYS A 89 5.05 -15.56 7.20
N HIS A 90 4.03 -14.72 7.14
CA HIS A 90 3.43 -14.13 8.34
C HIS A 90 2.02 -13.63 8.03
N ASP A 91 1.10 -13.90 8.94
CA ASP A 91 -0.26 -13.36 8.92
C ASP A 91 -0.37 -12.25 9.95
N ILE A 92 -0.45 -11.01 9.50
CA ILE A 92 -0.59 -9.84 10.37
C ILE A 92 -1.83 -9.91 11.28
N ALA A 93 -2.86 -10.64 10.88
CA ALA A 93 -4.06 -10.80 11.70
C ALA A 93 -3.84 -11.72 12.89
N THR A 94 -2.90 -12.68 12.84
CA THR A 94 -2.73 -13.72 13.87
C THR A 94 -1.35 -13.78 14.48
N ASP A 95 -0.30 -13.60 13.69
CA ASP A 95 1.06 -13.84 14.13
C ASP A 95 1.65 -12.64 14.89
N PRO A 96 2.51 -12.88 15.89
CA PRO A 96 3.12 -11.81 16.66
C PRO A 96 4.21 -11.07 15.87
N LEU A 97 4.34 -9.77 16.13
CA LEU A 97 5.46 -8.93 15.68
C LEU A 97 6.31 -8.49 16.88
N GLU A 98 7.56 -8.14 16.61
CA GLU A 98 8.43 -7.48 17.60
C GLU A 98 7.87 -6.09 17.94
N GLU A 99 7.70 -5.80 19.23
CA GLU A 99 7.18 -4.51 19.71
C GLU A 99 8.26 -3.42 19.66
N ALA A 100 7.87 -2.21 19.27
CA ALA A 100 8.71 -1.01 19.25
C ALA A 100 10.06 -1.22 18.52
N ALA A 101 10.07 -2.05 17.47
CA ALA A 101 11.28 -2.48 16.78
C ALA A 101 11.55 -1.70 15.48
N PHE A 102 10.54 -1.03 14.91
CA PHE A 102 10.62 -0.46 13.59
C PHE A 102 10.51 1.07 13.60
N ASP A 103 11.31 1.71 12.75
CA ASP A 103 11.22 3.15 12.43
C ASP A 103 10.00 3.46 11.58
N LEU A 104 9.64 2.49 10.73
CA LEU A 104 8.53 2.55 9.79
C LEU A 104 7.81 1.20 9.76
N ALA A 105 6.48 1.21 9.83
CA ALA A 105 5.64 0.12 9.36
C ALA A 105 4.81 0.60 8.19
N HIS A 106 4.86 -0.14 7.08
CA HIS A 106 4.10 0.15 5.86
C HIS A 106 3.25 -1.04 5.47
N ALA A 107 2.06 -0.76 4.93
CA ALA A 107 1.22 -1.74 4.26
C ALA A 107 0.40 -1.07 3.16
N ARG A 108 0.29 -1.73 2.00
CA ARG A 108 -0.52 -1.27 0.88
C ARG A 108 -1.49 -2.36 0.43
N ALA A 109 -2.79 -2.02 0.40
CA ALA A 109 -3.87 -2.91 -0.02
C ALA A 109 -3.85 -4.26 0.74
N VAL A 110 -3.69 -4.20 2.07
CA VAL A 110 -3.67 -5.36 2.97
C VAL A 110 -4.83 -5.31 3.95
N LEU A 111 -4.91 -4.26 4.76
CA LEU A 111 -5.88 -4.17 5.85
C LEU A 111 -7.33 -4.10 5.34
N ASP A 112 -7.53 -3.53 4.16
CA ASP A 112 -8.83 -3.52 3.46
C ASP A 112 -9.36 -4.90 3.10
N HIS A 113 -8.49 -5.93 3.02
CA HIS A 113 -8.86 -7.32 2.81
C HIS A 113 -9.17 -8.09 4.09
N LEU A 114 -8.81 -7.58 5.26
CA LEU A 114 -8.89 -8.32 6.51
C LEU A 114 -10.26 -8.14 7.19
N PRO A 115 -10.88 -9.21 7.70
CA PRO A 115 -12.07 -9.10 8.55
C PRO A 115 -11.77 -8.34 9.86
N ASP A 116 -10.69 -8.70 10.56
CA ASP A 116 -10.23 -8.08 11.80
C ASP A 116 -9.08 -7.08 11.54
N ARG A 117 -9.40 -6.03 10.77
CA ARG A 117 -8.43 -4.99 10.40
C ARG A 117 -8.00 -4.11 11.56
N GLN A 118 -8.86 -3.98 12.57
CA GLN A 118 -8.53 -3.22 13.77
C GLN A 118 -7.36 -3.88 14.52
N ARG A 119 -7.40 -5.17 14.69
CA ARG A 119 -6.33 -5.93 15.35
C ARG A 119 -5.03 -5.91 14.57
N ALA A 120 -5.11 -5.98 13.24
CA ALA A 120 -3.92 -5.83 12.38
C ALA A 120 -3.31 -4.44 12.54
N LEU A 121 -4.14 -3.38 12.58
CA LEU A 121 -3.69 -2.00 12.83
C LEU A 121 -2.98 -1.89 14.20
N GLU A 122 -3.58 -2.40 15.26
CA GLU A 122 -3.01 -2.38 16.62
C GLU A 122 -1.64 -3.06 16.66
N ARG A 123 -1.46 -4.19 15.97
CA ARG A 123 -0.17 -4.87 15.87
C ARG A 123 0.87 -4.05 15.13
N MET A 124 0.50 -3.43 14.02
CA MET A 124 1.41 -2.55 13.28
C MET A 124 1.80 -1.34 14.13
N ILE A 125 0.87 -0.75 14.90
CA ILE A 125 1.17 0.34 15.84
C ILE A 125 2.15 -0.14 16.91
N SER A 126 1.89 -1.30 17.55
CA SER A 126 2.79 -1.86 18.57
C SER A 126 4.19 -2.15 18.04
N ALA A 127 4.32 -2.50 16.78
CA ALA A 127 5.61 -2.79 16.16
C ALA A 127 6.46 -1.52 15.90
N VAL A 128 5.81 -0.37 15.75
CA VAL A 128 6.50 0.90 15.53
C VAL A 128 7.01 1.47 16.86
N ARG A 129 8.27 1.89 16.88
CA ARG A 129 8.87 2.55 18.05
C ARG A 129 8.26 3.93 18.29
N PRO A 130 8.29 4.47 19.51
CA PRO A 130 7.92 5.86 19.77
C PRO A 130 8.68 6.82 18.84
N GLY A 131 7.95 7.72 18.17
CA GLY A 131 8.50 8.64 17.19
C GLY A 131 8.73 8.05 15.78
N GLY A 132 8.40 6.77 15.57
CA GLY A 132 8.39 6.14 14.24
C GLY A 132 7.14 6.46 13.43
N TRP A 133 7.05 5.91 12.23
CA TRP A 133 5.99 6.18 11.27
C TRP A 133 5.16 4.93 10.98
N LEU A 134 3.85 5.13 10.90
CA LEU A 134 2.92 4.16 10.33
C LEU A 134 2.35 4.71 9.04
N VAL A 135 2.48 3.98 7.94
CA VAL A 135 1.95 4.35 6.62
C VAL A 135 1.03 3.25 6.12
N LEU A 136 -0.22 3.60 5.89
CA LEU A 136 -1.20 2.70 5.29
C LEU A 136 -1.73 3.27 3.99
N GLU A 137 -1.68 2.46 2.94
CA GLU A 137 -2.28 2.78 1.65
C GLU A 137 -3.42 1.80 1.38
N ALA A 138 -4.62 2.33 1.25
CA ALA A 138 -5.82 1.51 1.09
C ALA A 138 -6.74 2.07 0.01
N GLY A 139 -7.46 1.17 -0.65
CA GLY A 139 -8.45 1.56 -1.64
C GLY A 139 -9.66 2.26 -1.01
N ASP A 140 -10.19 3.23 -1.75
CA ASP A 140 -11.52 3.80 -1.54
C ASP A 140 -12.32 3.65 -2.84
N PHE A 141 -12.82 2.43 -3.06
CA PHE A 141 -13.49 2.05 -4.31
C PHE A 141 -15.02 2.05 -4.18
N GLY A 142 -15.53 2.34 -2.99
CA GLY A 142 -16.96 2.36 -2.74
C GLY A 142 -17.57 3.77 -2.79
N GLY A 143 -18.88 3.83 -2.86
CA GLY A 143 -19.61 5.06 -2.67
C GLY A 143 -19.31 6.16 -3.68
N VAL A 144 -19.00 7.35 -3.17
CA VAL A 144 -18.82 8.58 -3.95
C VAL A 144 -17.62 8.51 -4.91
N MET A 145 -16.53 7.85 -4.49
CA MET A 145 -15.33 7.76 -5.33
C MET A 145 -15.55 6.92 -6.58
N ALA A 146 -16.29 5.82 -6.49
CA ALA A 146 -16.63 5.02 -7.68
C ALA A 146 -17.41 5.84 -8.72
N ALA A 147 -18.37 6.65 -8.28
CA ALA A 147 -19.13 7.53 -9.15
C ALA A 147 -18.28 8.68 -9.70
N ALA A 148 -17.41 9.27 -8.88
CA ALA A 148 -16.51 10.34 -9.30
C ALA A 148 -15.52 9.84 -10.37
N LEU A 149 -14.92 8.67 -10.17
CA LEU A 149 -13.99 8.06 -11.13
C LEU A 149 -14.64 7.74 -12.47
N ALA A 150 -15.95 7.43 -12.50
CA ALA A 150 -16.67 7.19 -13.73
C ALA A 150 -16.69 8.41 -14.69
N HIS A 151 -16.55 9.64 -14.15
CA HIS A 151 -16.43 10.85 -14.97
C HIS A 151 -15.13 10.92 -15.78
N TYR A 152 -14.12 10.19 -15.36
CA TYR A 152 -12.80 10.18 -16.01
C TYR A 152 -12.63 9.00 -16.99
N VAL A 153 -13.68 8.20 -17.20
CA VAL A 153 -13.63 7.06 -18.15
C VAL A 153 -13.74 7.56 -19.58
N ASP A 154 -12.76 7.21 -20.43
CA ASP A 154 -12.75 7.54 -21.83
C ASP A 154 -12.73 6.24 -22.69
N PRO A 155 -13.64 6.04 -23.65
CA PRO A 155 -14.75 6.93 -24.01
C PRO A 155 -15.87 6.94 -22.94
N PRO A 156 -16.59 8.08 -22.80
CA PRO A 156 -17.62 8.25 -21.75
C PRO A 156 -18.72 7.20 -21.74
N GLY A 157 -19.00 6.57 -22.90
CA GLY A 157 -19.96 5.46 -23.02
C GLY A 157 -19.62 4.24 -22.16
N HIS A 158 -18.38 4.11 -21.69
CA HIS A 158 -17.95 3.02 -20.80
C HIS A 158 -18.10 3.33 -19.29
N ALA A 159 -18.46 4.55 -18.92
CA ALA A 159 -18.56 4.96 -17.51
C ALA A 159 -19.49 4.06 -16.70
N ALA A 160 -20.68 3.74 -17.22
CA ALA A 160 -21.62 2.84 -16.55
C ALA A 160 -21.09 1.39 -16.41
N LEU A 161 -20.30 0.92 -17.37
CA LEU A 161 -19.65 -0.39 -17.27
C LEU A 161 -18.58 -0.39 -16.19
N TYR A 162 -17.76 0.65 -16.16
CA TYR A 162 -16.74 0.86 -15.15
C TYR A 162 -17.34 0.88 -13.74
N GLU A 163 -18.39 1.69 -13.53
CA GLU A 163 -19.07 1.77 -12.24
C GLU A 163 -19.61 0.42 -11.76
N ARG A 164 -20.26 -0.34 -12.67
CA ARG A 164 -20.73 -1.69 -12.34
C ARG A 164 -19.58 -2.64 -12.00
N ALA A 165 -18.46 -2.57 -12.71
CA ALA A 165 -17.29 -3.41 -12.44
C ALA A 165 -16.69 -3.10 -11.06
N ILE A 166 -16.54 -1.83 -10.69
CA ILE A 166 -16.03 -1.41 -9.37
C ILE A 166 -16.98 -1.85 -8.25
N ARG A 167 -18.29 -1.65 -8.42
CA ARG A 167 -19.30 -2.11 -7.44
C ARG A 167 -19.29 -3.63 -7.27
N ALA A 168 -19.12 -4.38 -8.36
CA ALA A 168 -19.00 -5.84 -8.29
C ALA A 168 -17.72 -6.26 -7.54
N ALA A 169 -16.60 -5.62 -7.82
CA ALA A 169 -15.34 -5.87 -7.10
C ALA A 169 -15.47 -5.56 -5.60
N ALA A 170 -16.08 -4.42 -5.25
CA ALA A 170 -16.36 -4.05 -3.86
C ALA A 170 -17.27 -5.07 -3.16
N ALA A 171 -18.29 -5.60 -3.84
CA ALA A 171 -19.18 -6.61 -3.29
C ALA A 171 -18.45 -7.94 -3.04
N VAL A 172 -17.56 -8.37 -3.94
CA VAL A 172 -16.72 -9.57 -3.76
C VAL A 172 -15.79 -9.39 -2.54
N LEU A 173 -15.15 -8.24 -2.42
CA LEU A 173 -14.30 -7.92 -1.26
C LEU A 173 -15.10 -7.98 0.05
N ALA A 174 -16.27 -7.34 0.08
CA ALA A 174 -17.15 -7.34 1.25
C ALA A 174 -17.63 -8.75 1.63
N ALA A 175 -17.97 -9.60 0.64
CA ALA A 175 -18.36 -10.98 0.89
C ALA A 175 -17.26 -11.82 1.55
N ALA A 176 -15.99 -11.46 1.36
CA ALA A 176 -14.84 -12.07 2.03
C ALA A 176 -14.48 -11.39 3.36
N GLY A 177 -15.28 -10.43 3.83
CA GLY A 177 -15.02 -9.70 5.10
C GLY A 177 -14.14 -8.46 4.94
N GLY A 178 -13.75 -8.12 3.71
CA GLY A 178 -12.99 -6.92 3.42
C GLY A 178 -13.85 -5.65 3.37
N ASP A 179 -13.23 -4.52 3.10
CA ASP A 179 -13.87 -3.21 3.11
C ASP A 179 -13.36 -2.30 1.99
N ALA A 180 -14.15 -2.13 0.97
CA ALA A 180 -13.84 -1.30 -0.18
C ALA A 180 -13.78 0.22 0.10
N ASN A 181 -14.23 0.66 1.30
CA ASN A 181 -14.18 2.06 1.75
C ASN A 181 -13.17 2.25 2.89
N PHE A 182 -12.26 1.33 3.07
CA PHE A 182 -11.35 1.35 4.21
C PHE A 182 -10.47 2.62 4.21
N GLY A 183 -9.99 3.05 3.03
CA GLY A 183 -9.19 4.27 2.89
C GLY A 183 -9.83 5.50 3.50
N ALA A 184 -11.14 5.70 3.30
CA ALA A 184 -11.88 6.85 3.85
C ALA A 184 -11.94 6.86 5.39
N ARG A 185 -11.69 5.73 6.07
CA ARG A 185 -11.77 5.61 7.54
C ARG A 185 -10.43 5.70 8.24
N LEU A 186 -9.31 5.62 7.52
CA LEU A 186 -7.97 5.56 8.10
C LEU A 186 -7.65 6.72 9.04
N VAL A 187 -8.00 7.95 8.66
CA VAL A 187 -7.75 9.14 9.50
C VAL A 187 -8.46 9.03 10.85
N GLY A 188 -9.74 8.61 10.84
CA GLY A 188 -10.50 8.39 12.07
C GLY A 188 -9.87 7.29 12.93
N MET A 189 -9.52 6.15 12.33
CA MET A 189 -8.90 5.02 13.03
C MET A 189 -7.54 5.39 13.65
N PHE A 190 -6.74 6.20 12.97
CA PHE A 190 -5.46 6.69 13.50
C PHE A 190 -5.68 7.64 14.67
N THR A 191 -6.66 8.52 14.57
CA THR A 191 -7.05 9.44 15.66
C THR A 191 -7.52 8.65 16.89
N ASP A 192 -8.40 7.67 16.70
CA ASP A 192 -8.94 6.83 17.78
C ASP A 192 -7.85 5.98 18.45
N ALA A 193 -6.84 5.57 17.68
CA ALA A 193 -5.67 4.86 18.17
C ALA A 193 -4.64 5.76 18.89
N GLY A 194 -4.88 7.08 18.98
CA GLY A 194 -4.00 8.03 19.66
C GLY A 194 -2.73 8.40 18.88
N LEU A 195 -2.68 8.14 17.57
CA LEU A 195 -1.56 8.57 16.74
C LEU A 195 -1.58 10.10 16.58
N VAL A 196 -0.40 10.68 16.43
CA VAL A 196 -0.21 12.13 16.27
C VAL A 196 0.43 12.45 14.92
N ASN A 197 0.39 13.71 14.49
CA ASN A 197 0.93 14.16 13.21
C ASN A 197 0.32 13.42 12.02
N ILE A 198 -0.99 13.16 12.09
CA ILE A 198 -1.72 12.45 11.04
C ILE A 198 -1.82 13.33 9.80
N ALA A 199 -1.39 12.80 8.66
CA ALA A 199 -1.58 13.39 7.34
C ALA A 199 -2.22 12.35 6.41
N ALA A 200 -3.05 12.81 5.49
CA ALA A 200 -3.65 11.97 4.48
C ALA A 200 -3.65 12.67 3.13
N GLU A 201 -3.41 11.91 2.08
CA GLU A 201 -3.59 12.36 0.70
C GLU A 201 -4.30 11.27 -0.10
N ALA A 202 -5.02 11.66 -1.15
CA ALA A 202 -5.66 10.75 -2.06
C ALA A 202 -4.95 10.79 -3.42
N HIS A 203 -4.69 9.62 -3.98
CA HIS A 203 -4.07 9.47 -5.29
C HIS A 203 -5.02 8.73 -6.22
N VAL A 204 -5.24 9.29 -7.40
CA VAL A 204 -6.01 8.66 -8.48
C VAL A 204 -5.04 8.33 -9.62
N PRO A 205 -4.69 7.05 -9.80
CA PRO A 205 -3.80 6.68 -10.89
C PRO A 205 -4.53 6.83 -12.23
N TRP A 206 -3.84 7.39 -13.22
CA TRP A 206 -4.31 7.48 -14.57
C TRP A 206 -3.59 6.45 -15.43
N TRP A 207 -4.35 5.71 -16.22
CA TRP A 207 -3.77 4.82 -17.23
C TRP A 207 -4.55 4.92 -18.54
N ARG A 208 -3.85 4.69 -19.63
CA ARG A 208 -4.45 4.56 -20.96
C ARG A 208 -4.31 3.10 -21.41
N ALA A 209 -5.42 2.48 -21.76
CA ALA A 209 -5.36 1.18 -22.43
C ALA A 209 -4.65 1.37 -23.77
N GLY A 210 -3.53 0.67 -23.97
CA GLY A 210 -2.86 0.62 -25.27
C GLY A 210 -3.66 -0.20 -26.28
N PRO A 211 -3.39 -0.07 -27.60
CA PRO A 211 -3.98 -0.94 -28.60
C PRO A 211 -3.65 -2.41 -28.26
N ARG A 212 -4.64 -3.28 -28.34
CA ARG A 212 -4.47 -4.73 -28.17
C ARG A 212 -3.68 -5.28 -29.36
N THR A 213 -2.37 -5.14 -29.34
CA THR A 213 -1.49 -5.88 -30.23
C THR A 213 -1.09 -7.14 -29.48
N GLY A 214 -1.68 -8.26 -29.79
CA GLY A 214 -1.40 -9.68 -29.57
C GLY A 214 -0.52 -10.20 -28.43
N SER A 215 0.06 -9.38 -27.60
CA SER A 215 0.76 -9.71 -26.36
C SER A 215 0.38 -8.67 -25.34
N PRO A 216 0.12 -9.04 -24.06
CA PRO A 216 -0.02 -8.05 -23.00
C PRO A 216 1.34 -7.39 -22.81
N GLY A 217 1.56 -6.28 -23.52
CA GLY A 217 2.70 -5.41 -23.25
C GLY A 217 2.55 -4.80 -21.85
N PRO A 218 3.66 -4.44 -21.19
CA PRO A 218 3.62 -3.74 -19.94
C PRO A 218 2.75 -2.49 -20.12
N TRP A 219 1.85 -2.25 -19.17
CA TRP A 219 1.02 -1.05 -19.10
C TRP A 219 1.96 0.15 -19.13
N SER A 220 2.03 0.84 -20.27
CA SER A 220 2.86 2.04 -20.35
C SER A 220 2.16 3.16 -19.60
N ILE A 221 2.59 3.41 -18.38
CA ILE A 221 2.22 4.57 -17.59
C ILE A 221 3.05 5.73 -18.16
N SER A 222 2.39 6.67 -18.82
CA SER A 222 2.99 7.99 -19.01
C SER A 222 2.73 8.77 -17.71
N PRO A 223 3.75 9.16 -16.96
CA PRO A 223 3.57 10.06 -15.83
C PRO A 223 3.25 11.44 -16.41
N SER A 224 1.98 11.73 -16.63
CA SER A 224 1.56 13.11 -16.79
C SER A 224 1.61 13.75 -15.41
N THR A 225 2.75 14.32 -15.11
CA THR A 225 3.09 15.08 -13.93
C THR A 225 2.22 16.33 -13.89
N TRP A 226 1.11 16.30 -13.22
CA TRP A 226 0.50 17.50 -12.66
C TRP A 226 1.06 17.69 -11.26
N CYS A 227 2.36 17.97 -11.16
CA CYS A 227 2.92 18.64 -10.01
C CYS A 227 2.70 20.14 -10.24
N ALA A 228 1.80 20.74 -9.46
CA ALA A 228 1.86 22.18 -9.31
C ALA A 228 3.25 22.53 -8.75
N PRO A 229 4.05 23.39 -9.41
CA PRO A 229 5.33 23.80 -8.84
C PRO A 229 5.02 24.63 -7.59
N GLY A 230 5.51 24.20 -6.43
CA GLY A 230 5.50 25.02 -5.23
C GLY A 230 5.03 24.39 -3.91
N TRP A 231 4.73 23.08 -3.84
CA TRP A 231 4.53 22.45 -2.55
C TRP A 231 5.86 21.99 -1.95
N SER A 232 6.37 22.78 -0.99
CA SER A 232 7.42 22.34 -0.07
C SER A 232 6.76 21.89 1.22
N PRO A 233 7.14 20.76 1.83
CA PRO A 233 6.64 20.38 3.14
C PRO A 233 6.96 21.50 4.14
N PRO A 234 6.09 21.79 5.12
CA PRO A 234 6.37 22.79 6.12
C PRO A 234 7.67 22.42 6.85
N ALA A 235 8.56 23.40 6.97
CA ALA A 235 9.82 23.24 7.68
C ALA A 235 9.55 22.69 9.08
N THR A 236 10.16 21.56 9.41
CA THR A 236 10.13 20.99 10.75
C THR A 236 10.77 21.97 11.71
N SER A 237 9.97 22.78 12.40
CA SER A 237 10.44 23.54 13.54
C SER A 237 10.67 22.55 14.69
N SER A 238 11.93 22.23 14.95
CA SER A 238 12.37 21.59 16.18
C SER A 238 12.00 22.53 17.34
N ARG A 239 10.88 22.29 18.02
CA ARG A 239 10.65 22.79 19.35
C ARG A 239 10.97 21.67 20.33
N SER A 240 12.15 21.77 20.94
CA SER A 240 12.46 21.14 22.21
C SER A 240 11.42 21.60 23.24
N LEU A 241 10.72 20.65 23.83
CA LEU A 241 9.91 20.88 25.03
C LEU A 241 10.83 20.82 26.27
N PRO A 242 10.50 21.60 27.29
CA PRO A 242 11.27 21.70 28.53
C PRO A 242 11.24 20.44 29.35
#